data_625bedd048521345d8887e9f9fb71c4d
#
_entry.id   625bedd048521345d8887e9f9fb71c4d
#
_cell.length_a   1.000
_cell.length_b   1.000
_cell.length_c   1.000
_cell.angle_alpha   90.00
_cell.angle_beta   90.00
_cell.angle_gamma   90.00
#
_symmetry.space_group_name_H-M   'P 1'
#
loop_
_entity.id
_entity.type
_entity.pdbx_description
1 polymer ?
#
loop_
_entity_poly.entity_id
_entity_poly.type
_entity_poly.pdbx_seq_one_letter_code
_entity_poly.pdbx_strand_id
1 'polypeptide(L)' 'MDSWLSVDLCVVPLGVGVSLTPYIATCQRVIQSTGLVHELGPNGTAIEGPWDDVMECVRACHDALHGMGVPRIY' A
#
# COMPACT_ATOMS: atom_id res chain seq x y z
N MET A 1 21.07 -13.64 -2.87
CA MET A 1 21.13 -12.67 -1.77
C MET A 1 19.93 -11.73 -1.85
N ASP A 2 19.18 -11.64 -0.79
CA ASP A 2 18.02 -10.77 -0.76
C ASP A 2 18.45 -9.33 -0.52
N SER A 3 17.89 -8.43 -1.33
CA SER A 3 18.10 -7.00 -1.12
C SER A 3 17.10 -6.49 -0.11
N TRP A 4 17.58 -5.78 0.90
CA TRP A 4 16.74 -5.08 1.87
C TRP A 4 16.33 -3.74 1.28
N LEU A 5 15.04 -3.42 1.38
CA LEU A 5 14.47 -2.24 0.75
C LEU A 5 13.66 -1.45 1.78
N SER A 6 13.78 -0.14 1.72
CA SER A 6 12.90 0.77 2.46
C SER A 6 12.20 1.67 1.44
N VAL A 7 10.87 1.69 1.49
CA VAL A 7 10.06 2.52 0.59
C VAL A 7 9.05 3.33 1.39
N ASP A 8 8.64 4.45 0.83
CA ASP A 8 7.52 5.23 1.33
C ASP A 8 6.39 5.09 0.31
N LEU A 9 5.36 4.34 0.67
CA LEU A 9 4.26 4.03 -0.22
C LEU A 9 3.11 5.01 -0.01
N CYS A 10 2.73 5.70 -1.07
CA CYS A 10 1.55 6.54 -1.10
C CYS A 10 0.65 6.06 -2.23
N VAL A 11 -0.52 5.50 -1.90
CA VAL A 11 -1.46 4.97 -2.89
C VAL A 11 -2.62 5.94 -2.99
N VAL A 12 -2.83 6.49 -4.18
CA VAL A 12 -3.85 7.51 -4.41
C VAL A 12 -4.89 6.97 -5.38
N PRO A 13 -6.11 6.63 -4.91
CA PRO A 13 -7.18 6.23 -5.80
C PRO A 13 -7.73 7.45 -6.55
N LEU A 14 -7.93 7.30 -7.85
CA LEU A 14 -8.46 8.36 -8.72
C LEU A 14 -9.85 7.98 -9.23
N GLY A 15 -10.73 8.96 -9.31
CA GLY A 15 -12.07 8.76 -9.84
C GLY A 15 -13.06 8.13 -8.85
N VAL A 16 -12.80 8.24 -7.55
CA VAL A 16 -13.64 7.61 -6.52
C VAL A 16 -14.36 8.60 -5.61
N GLY A 17 -14.33 9.89 -5.96
CA GLY A 17 -14.94 10.93 -5.14
C GLY A 17 -13.95 11.54 -4.16
N VAL A 18 -14.46 12.20 -3.11
CA VAL A 18 -13.64 13.02 -2.22
C VAL A 18 -13.17 12.31 -0.94
N SER A 19 -13.84 11.23 -0.53
CA SER A 19 -13.48 10.52 0.69
C SER A 19 -12.54 9.36 0.36
N LEU A 20 -11.31 9.42 0.85
CA LEU A 20 -10.29 8.39 0.62
C LEU A 20 -10.14 7.42 1.80
N THR A 21 -10.83 7.68 2.92
CA THR A 21 -10.66 6.91 4.16
C THR A 21 -10.84 5.40 3.97
N PRO A 22 -11.90 4.90 3.28
CA PRO A 22 -12.05 3.44 3.13
C PRO A 22 -10.93 2.81 2.33
N TYR A 23 -10.36 3.54 1.37
CA TYR A 23 -9.26 3.03 0.55
C TYR A 23 -7.95 2.98 1.34
N ILE A 24 -7.68 4.01 2.12
CA ILE A 24 -6.52 4.07 3.01
C ILE A 24 -6.60 2.95 4.05
N ALA A 25 -7.76 2.74 4.65
CA ALA A 25 -7.97 1.69 5.64
C ALA A 25 -7.73 0.31 5.04
N THR A 26 -8.16 0.08 3.80
CA THR A 26 -7.93 -1.19 3.11
C THR A 26 -6.43 -1.43 2.90
N CYS A 27 -5.70 -0.43 2.43
CA CYS A 27 -4.26 -0.55 2.26
C CYS A 27 -3.55 -0.83 3.59
N GLN A 28 -3.96 -0.17 4.67
CA GLN A 28 -3.36 -0.42 5.98
C GLN A 28 -3.58 -1.86 6.45
N ARG A 29 -4.77 -2.42 6.22
CA ARG A 29 -5.04 -3.82 6.56
C ARG A 29 -4.15 -4.77 5.74
N VAL A 30 -3.98 -4.49 4.45
CA VAL A 30 -3.10 -5.30 3.59
C VAL A 30 -1.67 -5.25 4.10
N ILE A 31 -1.15 -4.06 4.39
CA ILE A 31 0.23 -3.90 4.88
C ILE A 31 0.41 -4.65 6.21
N GLN A 32 -0.53 -4.50 7.14
CA GLN A 32 -0.48 -5.20 8.43
C GLN A 32 -0.45 -6.71 8.25
N SER A 33 -1.20 -7.22 7.29
CA SER A 33 -1.28 -8.67 7.05
C SER A 33 0.03 -9.27 6.54
N THR A 34 0.93 -8.46 5.98
CA THR A 34 2.22 -8.94 5.49
C THR A 34 3.23 -9.24 6.61
N GLY A 35 3.04 -8.63 7.77
CA GLY A 35 4.02 -8.73 8.86
C GLY A 35 5.28 -7.91 8.65
N LEU A 36 5.38 -7.13 7.57
CA LEU A 36 6.54 -6.28 7.31
C LEU A 36 6.61 -5.12 8.31
N VAL A 37 7.83 -4.69 8.62
CA VAL A 37 8.03 -3.48 9.42
C VAL A 37 7.47 -2.29 8.65
N HIS A 38 6.56 -1.55 9.28
CA HIS A 38 5.91 -0.41 8.63
C HIS A 38 5.52 0.65 9.65
N GLU A 39 5.40 1.89 9.17
CA GLU A 39 4.98 3.01 9.98
C GLU A 39 4.14 3.96 9.13
N LEU A 40 2.93 4.27 9.58
CA LEU A 40 2.05 5.22 8.92
C LEU A 40 2.54 6.64 9.19
N GLY A 41 2.84 7.36 8.13
CA GLY A 41 3.24 8.76 8.17
C GLY A 41 2.18 9.69 7.60
N PRO A 42 2.45 10.99 7.59
CA PRO A 42 1.48 11.98 7.09
C PRO A 42 1.25 11.92 5.58
N ASN A 43 2.22 11.44 4.82
CA ASN A 43 2.16 11.44 3.35
C ASN A 43 2.16 10.03 2.75
N GLY A 44 2.24 9.00 3.57
CA GLY A 44 2.31 7.62 3.11
C GLY A 44 2.70 6.68 4.22
N THR A 45 3.02 5.45 3.87
CA THR A 45 3.43 4.43 4.83
C THR A 45 4.84 3.97 4.49
N ALA A 46 5.75 4.13 5.45
CA ALA A 46 7.10 3.58 5.31
C ALA A 46 7.04 2.07 5.52
N ILE A 47 7.63 1.31 4.61
CA ILE A 47 7.65 -0.14 4.65
C ILE A 47 9.08 -0.59 4.37
N GLU A 48 9.58 -1.54 5.15
CA GLU A 48 10.90 -2.08 4.89
C GLU A 48 10.93 -3.60 5.03
N GLY A 49 11.81 -4.22 4.26
CA GLY A 49 11.98 -5.65 4.24
C GLY A 49 12.71 -6.12 2.99
N PRO A 50 12.71 -7.43 2.75
CA PRO A 50 13.27 -7.98 1.52
C PRO A 50 12.54 -7.42 0.30
N TRP A 51 13.28 -7.21 -0.79
CA TRP A 51 12.75 -6.62 -2.02
C TRP A 51 11.44 -7.27 -2.47
N ASP A 52 11.45 -8.59 -2.62
CA ASP A 52 10.28 -9.30 -3.16
C ASP A 52 9.07 -9.14 -2.24
N ASP A 53 9.26 -9.18 -0.93
CA ASP A 53 8.17 -9.05 0.02
C ASP A 53 7.58 -7.65 0.01
N VAL A 54 8.42 -6.62 -0.07
CA VAL A 54 7.97 -5.23 -0.14
C VAL A 54 7.21 -4.97 -1.44
N MET A 55 7.74 -5.44 -2.57
CA MET A 55 7.07 -5.24 -3.86
C MET A 55 5.77 -6.02 -3.94
N GLU A 56 5.69 -7.22 -3.36
CA GLU A 56 4.43 -7.95 -3.30
C GLU A 56 3.39 -7.23 -2.42
N CYS A 57 3.83 -6.58 -1.35
CA CYS A 57 2.94 -5.75 -0.53
C CYS A 57 2.37 -4.59 -1.35
N VAL A 58 3.19 -3.91 -2.13
CA VAL A 58 2.75 -2.83 -3.03
C VAL A 58 1.70 -3.34 -4.00
N ARG A 59 1.97 -4.48 -4.63
CA ARG A 59 1.04 -5.11 -5.56
C ARG A 59 -0.28 -5.47 -4.88
N ALA A 60 -0.22 -6.04 -3.68
CA ALA A 60 -1.41 -6.43 -2.94
C ALA A 60 -2.30 -5.23 -2.60
N CYS A 61 -1.71 -4.09 -2.24
CA CYS A 61 -2.46 -2.86 -2.02
C CYS A 61 -3.15 -2.39 -3.30
N HIS A 62 -2.45 -2.43 -4.42
CA HIS A 62 -2.99 -2.04 -5.72
C HIS A 62 -4.16 -2.95 -6.11
N ASP A 63 -3.99 -4.26 -5.97
CA ASP A 63 -5.04 -5.23 -6.31
C ASP A 63 -6.27 -5.08 -5.40
N ALA A 64 -6.06 -4.81 -4.12
CA ALA A 64 -7.15 -4.61 -3.17
C ALA A 64 -8.00 -3.39 -3.56
N LEU A 65 -7.39 -2.29 -3.99
CA LEU A 65 -8.13 -1.12 -4.44
C LEU A 65 -8.87 -1.37 -5.73
N HIS A 66 -8.28 -2.09 -6.68
CA HIS A 66 -9.00 -2.50 -7.89
C HIS A 66 -10.21 -3.37 -7.55
N GLY A 67 -10.08 -4.24 -6.55
CA GLY A 67 -11.19 -5.04 -6.05
C GLY A 67 -12.33 -4.21 -5.46
N MET A 68 -12.05 -3.00 -5.02
CA MET A 68 -13.04 -2.04 -4.53
C MET A 68 -13.64 -1.19 -5.65
N GLY A 69 -13.27 -1.44 -6.91
CA GLY A 69 -13.81 -0.71 -8.05
C GLY A 69 -13.06 0.57 -8.41
N VAL A 70 -11.86 0.77 -7.87
CA VAL A 70 -11.06 1.95 -8.21
C VAL A 70 -10.56 1.84 -9.65
N PRO A 71 -10.92 2.77 -10.56
CA PRO A 71 -10.54 2.65 -11.96
C PRO A 71 -9.07 2.98 -12.23
N ARG A 72 -8.48 3.88 -11.43
CA ARG A 72 -7.08 4.30 -11.60
C ARG A 72 -6.44 4.51 -10.24
N ILE A 73 -5.18 4.10 -10.13
CA ILE A 73 -4.42 4.19 -8.89
C ILE A 73 -3.06 4.81 -9.20
N TYR A 74 -2.74 5.85 -8.50
CA TYR A 74 -1.44 6.49 -8.58
C TYR A 74 -0.56 6.02 -7.42
#